data_c0b08f4532825e83e98d07e3a5c6c49e
#
_entry.id   c0b08f4532825e83e98d07e3a5c6c49e
#
_cell.length_a   1.000
_cell.length_b   1.000
_cell.length_c   1.000
_cell.angle_alpha   90.00
_cell.angle_beta   90.00
_cell.angle_gamma   90.00
#
_symmetry.space_group_name_H-M   'P 1'
#
loop_
_entity.id
_entity.type
_entity.pdbx_description
1 polymer ?
#
loop_
_entity_poly.entity_id
_entity_poly.type
_entity_poly.pdbx_seq_one_letter_code
_entity_poly.pdbx_strand_id
1 'polypeptide(L)'
;MIIQQSNFKILSLVNKCKLKLIFFTIVISSVFYFYEIFANDEIDEKKLTLNNFSKIQNNIDITFNSDFYFANVTNITNNTLDSVYAQIAAIDNNVYLVWQESVNDKSKENNYDIYFKKSKDNGNTFSKPINLSNNTGFSEHPQIAISNNSIFIVWTDNTHSNNTEIMFTKSIDNGTEFSKVINLSNNSKNSNNVEISAFNENVYVVWQDIDQNNIKNSSIIFKSSNDSGNTFNDTIELVANTHDAYPKINSYQDNVYIVWNSENNGSSKDIKNNGLFFIKSSNTGKTFENTTRIVHNNFGESQISVSKDEVVVAWGGLHSKNINDIYFVKSHDDGISFTNPSTIQVTKSENKNYSNKISHPTNVEIAYDDRSYIVWQDVISKENQDIFLANIKNDFQSTKIVNLSNNTGISECPQLAISNNYIYVVWEDITPGNHEILFTKGTVL
;
A
#
# COMPACT_ATOMS: atom_id res chain seq x y z
N MET A 1 -28.59 -6.74 43.60
CA MET A 1 -27.43 -7.67 43.61
C MET A 1 -26.70 -7.80 42.26
N ILE A 2 -27.37 -7.63 41.14
CA ILE A 2 -26.74 -7.66 39.78
C ILE A 2 -25.97 -6.36 39.47
N ILE A 3 -26.43 -5.22 39.99
CA ILE A 3 -25.81 -3.89 39.74
C ILE A 3 -24.49 -3.71 40.52
N GLN A 4 -24.31 -4.35 41.66
CA GLN A 4 -23.02 -4.30 42.38
C GLN A 4 -21.92 -5.11 41.70
N GLN A 5 -22.24 -6.18 40.94
CA GLN A 5 -21.23 -6.96 40.23
C GLN A 5 -20.71 -6.25 38.96
N SER A 6 -21.52 -5.40 38.31
CA SER A 6 -21.08 -4.61 37.15
C SER A 6 -20.12 -3.47 37.55
N ASN A 7 -20.39 -2.80 38.65
CA ASN A 7 -19.52 -1.74 39.17
C ASN A 7 -18.16 -2.25 39.64
N PHE A 8 -18.11 -3.47 40.21
CA PHE A 8 -16.87 -4.10 40.60
C PHE A 8 -15.99 -4.53 39.39
N LYS A 9 -16.62 -4.91 38.27
CA LYS A 9 -15.90 -5.20 37.03
C LYS A 9 -15.31 -3.95 36.38
N ILE A 10 -16.01 -2.83 36.40
CA ILE A 10 -15.52 -1.54 35.85
C ILE A 10 -14.34 -1.03 36.72
N LEU A 11 -14.44 -1.07 38.05
CA LEU A 11 -13.31 -0.70 38.93
C LEU A 11 -12.10 -1.65 38.78
N SER A 12 -12.32 -2.93 38.54
CA SER A 12 -11.22 -3.88 38.32
C SER A 12 -10.54 -3.71 36.96
N LEU A 13 -11.27 -3.25 35.93
CA LEU A 13 -10.69 -2.86 34.64
C LEU A 13 -9.86 -1.59 34.74
N VAL A 14 -10.32 -0.58 35.48
CA VAL A 14 -9.57 0.67 35.71
C VAL A 14 -8.28 0.41 36.49
N ASN A 15 -8.28 -0.51 37.45
CA ASN A 15 -7.07 -0.88 38.21
C ASN A 15 -6.11 -1.79 37.43
N LYS A 16 -6.58 -2.59 36.44
CA LYS A 16 -5.71 -3.33 35.52
C LYS A 16 -5.08 -2.46 34.43
N CYS A 17 -5.70 -1.34 34.09
CA CYS A 17 -5.14 -0.37 33.13
C CYS A 17 -4.03 0.50 33.70
N LYS A 18 -3.73 0.47 35.00
CA LYS A 18 -2.58 1.20 35.60
C LYS A 18 -1.20 0.76 35.09
N LEU A 19 -1.11 -0.35 34.36
CA LEU A 19 0.16 -0.86 33.82
C LEU A 19 0.34 -0.63 32.30
N LYS A 20 -0.59 0.06 31.61
CA LYS A 20 -0.45 0.44 30.19
C LYS A 20 -0.66 1.94 29.96
N LEU A 21 -0.06 2.77 30.79
CA LEU A 21 -0.35 4.20 30.96
C LEU A 21 0.48 5.12 30.06
N ILE A 22 0.75 4.76 28.82
CA ILE A 22 1.36 5.69 27.83
C ILE A 22 0.35 6.11 26.74
N PHE A 23 -0.78 5.43 26.62
CA PHE A 23 -1.81 5.75 25.61
C PHE A 23 -2.92 6.72 26.08
N PHE A 24 -2.80 7.37 27.25
CA PHE A 24 -3.94 7.98 27.91
C PHE A 24 -3.83 9.48 28.21
N THR A 25 -2.98 10.24 27.55
CA THR A 25 -2.91 11.68 27.84
C THR A 25 -4.16 12.47 27.40
N ILE A 26 -4.86 12.04 26.34
CA ILE A 26 -6.08 12.72 25.90
C ILE A 26 -7.33 12.22 26.65
N VAL A 27 -7.39 10.94 26.96
CA VAL A 27 -8.50 10.39 27.76
C VAL A 27 -8.37 10.78 29.24
N ILE A 28 -7.13 10.93 29.77
CA ILE A 28 -6.90 11.40 31.15
C ILE A 28 -7.33 12.85 31.31
N SER A 29 -7.12 13.75 30.34
CA SER A 29 -7.59 15.14 30.45
C SER A 29 -9.12 15.22 30.49
N SER A 30 -9.83 14.39 29.74
CA SER A 30 -11.30 14.33 29.78
C SER A 30 -11.82 13.63 31.04
N VAL A 31 -11.13 12.60 31.54
CA VAL A 31 -11.49 11.93 32.80
C VAL A 31 -11.15 12.78 34.02
N PHE A 32 -10.06 13.55 34.01
CA PHE A 32 -9.73 14.51 35.09
C PHE A 32 -10.69 15.71 35.09
N TYR A 33 -11.10 16.20 33.92
CA TYR A 33 -12.12 17.22 33.83
C TYR A 33 -13.49 16.74 34.38
N PHE A 34 -13.82 15.49 34.17
CA PHE A 34 -14.97 14.83 34.77
C PHE A 34 -14.82 14.69 36.31
N TYR A 35 -13.62 14.36 36.79
CA TYR A 35 -13.40 14.21 38.23
C TYR A 35 -13.49 15.56 38.98
N GLU A 36 -13.01 16.65 38.39
CA GLU A 36 -13.18 17.99 38.95
C GLU A 36 -14.62 18.49 38.95
N ILE A 37 -15.41 18.15 37.92
CA ILE A 37 -16.83 18.48 37.88
C ILE A 37 -17.64 17.69 38.93
N PHE A 38 -17.26 16.45 39.21
CA PHE A 38 -17.93 15.62 40.23
C PHE A 38 -17.43 15.82 41.65
N ALA A 39 -16.24 16.41 41.85
CA ALA A 39 -15.71 16.66 43.19
C ALA A 39 -16.24 17.95 43.85
N ASN A 40 -16.86 18.84 43.07
CA ASN A 40 -17.38 20.10 43.58
C ASN A 40 -18.90 20.13 43.86
N ASP A 41 -19.62 19.06 43.47
CA ASP A 41 -21.07 18.91 43.81
C ASP A 41 -21.23 17.69 44.72
N GLU A 42 -21.80 17.88 45.92
CA GLU A 42 -22.30 16.82 46.80
C GLU A 42 -23.50 16.11 46.08
N ILE A 43 -23.17 15.12 45.23
CA ILE A 43 -24.18 14.33 44.53
C ILE A 43 -24.50 13.10 45.38
N ASP A 44 -25.74 13.10 45.92
CA ASP A 44 -26.33 11.94 46.60
C ASP A 44 -26.28 10.70 45.69
N GLU A 45 -25.48 9.69 46.04
CA GLU A 45 -25.22 8.46 45.28
C GLU A 45 -26.50 7.68 44.89
N LYS A 46 -27.67 8.04 45.39
CA LYS A 46 -28.96 7.37 45.14
C LYS A 46 -29.69 7.81 43.88
N LYS A 47 -29.21 8.79 43.10
CA LYS A 47 -29.92 9.37 41.96
C LYS A 47 -29.22 9.25 40.59
N LEU A 48 -28.20 8.41 40.43
CA LEU A 48 -27.67 8.07 39.11
C LEU A 48 -28.61 7.04 38.43
N THR A 49 -29.70 7.55 37.85
CA THR A 49 -30.58 6.72 37.03
C THR A 49 -30.10 6.64 35.59
N LEU A 50 -30.38 5.53 34.90
CA LEU A 50 -30.03 5.29 33.48
C LEU A 50 -30.38 6.48 32.56
N ASN A 51 -31.36 7.32 32.94
CA ASN A 51 -31.77 8.50 32.16
C ASN A 51 -30.75 9.63 32.15
N ASN A 52 -29.86 9.72 33.15
CA ASN A 52 -28.78 10.71 33.15
C ASN A 52 -27.61 10.25 32.28
N PHE A 53 -27.39 8.97 32.15
CA PHE A 53 -26.38 8.42 31.21
C PHE A 53 -26.75 8.70 29.75
N SER A 54 -28.03 8.56 29.37
CA SER A 54 -28.49 8.87 28.02
C SER A 54 -28.42 10.38 27.69
N LYS A 55 -28.54 11.25 28.70
CA LYS A 55 -28.42 12.71 28.53
C LYS A 55 -26.97 13.18 28.39
N ILE A 56 -26.04 12.49 29.06
CA ILE A 56 -24.60 12.72 28.93
C ILE A 56 -24.14 12.23 27.55
N GLN A 57 -24.64 11.09 27.06
CA GLN A 57 -24.34 10.57 25.72
C GLN A 57 -24.84 11.51 24.59
N ASN A 58 -25.90 12.26 24.79
CA ASN A 58 -26.45 13.18 23.78
C ASN A 58 -25.69 14.53 23.69
N ASN A 59 -24.82 14.86 24.64
CA ASN A 59 -24.05 16.10 24.65
C ASN A 59 -22.53 15.90 24.43
N ILE A 60 -22.09 14.66 24.37
CA ILE A 60 -20.72 14.31 23.97
C ILE A 60 -20.91 13.47 22.71
N ASP A 61 -20.81 14.10 21.54
CA ASP A 61 -20.62 13.41 20.26
C ASP A 61 -19.25 12.74 20.24
N ILE A 62 -19.00 11.85 21.20
CA ILE A 62 -17.98 10.82 21.03
C ILE A 62 -18.64 9.76 20.17
N THR A 63 -18.67 9.99 18.88
CA THR A 63 -18.94 8.94 17.91
C THR A 63 -17.76 7.97 18.00
N PHE A 64 -17.82 6.99 18.92
CA PHE A 64 -17.09 5.74 18.81
C PHE A 64 -17.62 4.97 17.60
N ASN A 65 -17.38 5.48 16.42
CA ASN A 65 -17.92 4.93 15.18
C ASN A 65 -16.85 4.88 14.12
N SER A 66 -15.63 4.48 14.49
CA SER A 66 -14.62 4.22 13.50
C SER A 66 -13.96 2.87 13.77
N ASP A 67 -14.03 1.99 12.78
CA ASP A 67 -13.22 0.78 12.73
C ASP A 67 -11.70 1.11 12.69
N PHE A 68 -11.33 2.41 12.65
CA PHE A 68 -9.98 2.92 12.51
C PHE A 68 -9.72 4.14 13.40
N TYR A 69 -8.56 4.17 14.00
CA TYR A 69 -7.98 5.37 14.60
C TYR A 69 -6.61 5.63 13.98
N PHE A 70 -6.44 6.77 13.30
CA PHE A 70 -5.18 7.17 12.69
C PHE A 70 -4.45 8.20 13.53
N ALA A 71 -3.13 8.05 13.64
CA ALA A 71 -2.24 9.02 14.25
C ALA A 71 -2.09 10.26 13.34
N ASN A 72 -1.53 11.33 13.89
CA ASN A 72 -1.18 12.51 13.11
C ASN A 72 -0.21 12.14 11.97
N VAL A 73 -0.40 12.79 10.83
CA VAL A 73 0.49 12.66 9.67
C VAL A 73 1.89 13.17 10.02
N THR A 74 2.92 12.44 9.60
CA THR A 74 4.34 12.76 9.81
C THR A 74 5.03 12.90 8.46
N ASN A 75 5.79 13.97 8.24
CA ASN A 75 6.66 14.11 7.08
C ASN A 75 7.94 13.28 7.32
N ILE A 76 8.16 12.27 6.46
CA ILE A 76 9.28 11.33 6.60
C ILE A 76 10.57 11.89 6.02
N THR A 77 10.49 12.57 4.88
CA THR A 77 11.68 13.08 4.17
C THR A 77 12.09 14.43 4.69
N ASN A 78 11.18 15.39 4.80
CA ASN A 78 11.36 16.72 5.38
C ASN A 78 12.66 17.41 4.95
N ASN A 79 12.84 17.53 3.64
CA ASN A 79 14.02 18.15 3.04
C ASN A 79 13.63 19.07 1.87
N THR A 80 14.58 19.58 1.09
CA THR A 80 14.34 20.50 -0.04
C THR A 80 14.40 19.82 -1.40
N LEU A 81 14.55 18.48 -1.43
CA LEU A 81 14.62 17.68 -2.63
C LEU A 81 13.25 17.01 -2.88
N ASP A 82 12.96 16.70 -4.13
CA ASP A 82 11.75 15.95 -4.44
C ASP A 82 11.96 14.48 -4.08
N SER A 83 11.09 13.97 -3.21
CA SER A 83 11.02 12.59 -2.76
C SER A 83 9.71 11.99 -3.24
N VAL A 84 9.78 10.95 -4.09
CA VAL A 84 8.63 10.37 -4.80
C VAL A 84 8.72 8.84 -4.89
N TYR A 85 7.65 8.18 -5.32
CA TYR A 85 7.54 6.73 -5.52
C TYR A 85 7.92 5.92 -4.28
N ALA A 86 7.39 6.32 -3.12
CA ALA A 86 7.64 5.61 -1.87
C ALA A 86 6.96 4.25 -1.86
N GLN A 87 7.65 3.26 -1.31
CA GLN A 87 7.11 1.94 -1.00
C GLN A 87 7.27 1.64 0.48
N ILE A 88 6.35 0.86 1.02
CA ILE A 88 6.31 0.50 2.44
C ILE A 88 6.16 -0.99 2.63
N ALA A 89 6.89 -1.54 3.59
CA ALA A 89 6.71 -2.90 4.07
C ALA A 89 6.77 -2.92 5.59
N ALA A 90 6.02 -3.82 6.23
CA ALA A 90 5.98 -3.92 7.69
C ALA A 90 5.92 -5.38 8.15
N ILE A 91 6.66 -5.69 9.19
CA ILE A 91 6.63 -6.98 9.89
C ILE A 91 6.89 -6.76 11.38
N ASP A 92 6.08 -7.37 12.22
CA ASP A 92 6.11 -7.15 13.66
C ASP A 92 6.07 -5.66 14.02
N ASN A 93 7.07 -5.16 14.76
CA ASN A 93 7.20 -3.75 15.12
C ASN A 93 8.04 -2.95 14.13
N ASN A 94 8.53 -3.59 13.07
CA ASN A 94 9.41 -2.94 12.11
C ASN A 94 8.60 -2.41 10.92
N VAL A 95 8.92 -1.18 10.50
CA VAL A 95 8.39 -0.54 9.29
C VAL A 95 9.56 -0.09 8.44
N TYR A 96 9.52 -0.40 7.16
CA TYR A 96 10.55 -0.12 6.19
C TYR A 96 10.00 0.71 5.06
N LEU A 97 10.73 1.75 4.68
CA LEU A 97 10.40 2.66 3.60
C LEU A 97 11.54 2.72 2.60
N VAL A 98 11.20 2.70 1.34
CA VAL A 98 12.10 2.97 0.22
C VAL A 98 11.45 3.98 -0.71
N TRP A 99 12.22 4.91 -1.25
CA TRP A 99 11.73 5.94 -2.18
C TRP A 99 12.85 6.38 -3.10
N GLN A 100 12.50 7.07 -4.17
CA GLN A 100 13.47 7.79 -4.98
C GLN A 100 13.50 9.26 -4.58
N GLU A 101 14.70 9.83 -4.49
CA GLU A 101 14.91 11.23 -4.11
C GLU A 101 15.79 11.92 -5.13
N SER A 102 15.44 13.14 -5.54
CA SER A 102 16.21 13.90 -6.50
C SER A 102 17.58 14.25 -5.97
N VAL A 103 18.58 14.23 -6.83
CA VAL A 103 19.97 14.53 -6.46
C VAL A 103 20.24 16.02 -6.69
N ASN A 104 20.73 16.72 -5.65
CA ASN A 104 21.09 18.13 -5.73
C ASN A 104 22.45 18.33 -6.46
N ASP A 105 22.54 17.90 -7.70
CA ASP A 105 23.70 18.12 -8.55
C ASP A 105 23.28 18.90 -9.81
N LYS A 106 23.64 20.19 -9.88
CA LYS A 106 23.33 21.07 -11.01
C LYS A 106 23.87 20.58 -12.36
N SER A 107 24.77 19.60 -12.37
CA SER A 107 25.28 18.94 -13.59
C SER A 107 24.41 17.78 -14.05
N LYS A 108 23.41 17.38 -13.24
CA LYS A 108 22.55 16.20 -13.44
C LYS A 108 21.08 16.63 -13.27
N GLU A 109 20.53 17.33 -14.27
CA GLU A 109 19.11 17.62 -14.29
C GLU A 109 18.32 16.32 -14.22
N ASN A 110 17.43 16.22 -13.21
CA ASN A 110 16.48 15.12 -13.01
C ASN A 110 17.10 13.75 -12.69
N ASN A 111 18.20 13.66 -11.97
CA ASN A 111 18.72 12.39 -11.46
C ASN A 111 18.10 12.05 -10.11
N TYR A 112 17.79 10.78 -9.90
CA TYR A 112 17.27 10.24 -8.65
C TYR A 112 18.16 9.13 -8.12
N ASP A 113 18.25 9.05 -6.79
CA ASP A 113 18.85 7.92 -6.07
C ASP A 113 17.78 7.23 -5.20
N ILE A 114 18.00 5.95 -4.91
CA ILE A 114 17.12 5.17 -4.04
C ILE A 114 17.55 5.30 -2.59
N TYR A 115 16.63 5.74 -1.76
CA TYR A 115 16.83 5.90 -0.31
C TYR A 115 15.97 4.94 0.48
N PHE A 116 16.46 4.61 1.68
CA PHE A 116 15.82 3.69 2.62
C PHE A 116 15.80 4.26 4.03
N LYS A 117 14.70 4.06 4.74
CA LYS A 117 14.57 4.29 6.18
C LYS A 117 13.88 3.11 6.86
N LYS A 118 14.14 2.94 8.16
CA LYS A 118 13.45 1.94 8.99
C LYS A 118 12.99 2.52 10.32
N SER A 119 11.89 1.96 10.81
CA SER A 119 11.41 2.10 12.19
C SER A 119 11.46 0.74 12.88
N LYS A 120 11.69 0.72 14.19
CA LYS A 120 11.66 -0.48 15.06
C LYS A 120 10.60 -0.38 16.16
N ASP A 121 9.75 0.64 16.10
CA ASP A 121 8.79 1.01 17.14
C ASP A 121 7.40 1.32 16.55
N ASN A 122 6.97 0.50 15.58
CA ASN A 122 5.69 0.65 14.89
C ASN A 122 5.54 2.02 14.22
N GLY A 123 6.59 2.56 13.58
CA GLY A 123 6.53 3.83 12.88
C GLY A 123 6.47 5.08 13.79
N ASN A 124 6.80 4.97 15.09
CA ASN A 124 6.87 6.15 15.95
C ASN A 124 8.11 6.99 15.66
N THR A 125 9.24 6.33 15.39
CA THR A 125 10.47 6.99 14.98
C THR A 125 11.12 6.26 13.81
N PHE A 126 11.86 7.02 12.99
CA PHE A 126 12.58 6.48 11.83
C PHE A 126 14.07 6.77 11.91
N SER A 127 14.88 5.87 11.36
CA SER A 127 16.33 6.02 11.22
C SER A 127 16.69 7.20 10.31
N LYS A 128 17.97 7.57 10.26
CA LYS A 128 18.50 8.38 9.17
C LYS A 128 18.36 7.64 7.85
N PRO A 129 18.20 8.35 6.70
CA PRO A 129 18.13 7.71 5.40
C PRO A 129 19.48 7.09 5.00
N ILE A 130 19.41 5.97 4.27
CA ILE A 130 20.56 5.30 3.64
C ILE A 130 20.35 5.42 2.13
N ASN A 131 21.32 5.97 1.39
CA ASN A 131 21.35 5.94 -0.06
C ASN A 131 21.80 4.57 -0.53
N LEU A 132 20.95 3.82 -1.25
CA LEU A 132 21.21 2.45 -1.69
C LEU A 132 21.83 2.38 -3.08
N SER A 133 21.47 3.26 -4.00
CA SER A 133 22.00 3.27 -5.36
C SER A 133 23.32 4.02 -5.43
N ASN A 134 23.40 5.23 -4.91
CA ASN A 134 24.58 6.07 -4.82
C ASN A 134 25.42 6.05 -6.10
N ASN A 135 24.82 6.33 -7.24
CA ASN A 135 25.44 6.22 -8.55
C ASN A 135 25.26 7.51 -9.38
N THR A 136 25.66 7.48 -10.66
CA THR A 136 25.61 8.64 -11.55
C THR A 136 24.47 8.62 -12.55
N GLY A 137 23.68 7.54 -12.59
CA GLY A 137 22.55 7.37 -13.48
C GLY A 137 21.22 7.64 -12.77
N PHE A 138 20.12 7.37 -13.46
CA PHE A 138 18.79 7.41 -12.91
C PHE A 138 18.49 6.10 -12.20
N SER A 139 18.15 6.17 -10.92
CA SER A 139 17.63 5.05 -10.14
C SER A 139 16.21 5.37 -9.74
N GLU A 140 15.23 4.61 -10.24
CA GLU A 140 13.82 4.97 -10.18
C GLU A 140 12.92 3.78 -9.86
N HIS A 141 11.69 4.06 -9.40
CA HIS A 141 10.62 3.09 -9.16
C HIS A 141 11.07 1.92 -8.27
N PRO A 142 11.54 2.22 -7.04
CA PRO A 142 11.94 1.16 -6.11
C PRO A 142 10.74 0.33 -5.67
N GLN A 143 11.01 -0.96 -5.41
CA GLN A 143 10.06 -1.88 -4.79
C GLN A 143 10.71 -2.61 -3.63
N ILE A 144 9.93 -2.95 -2.61
CA ILE A 144 10.40 -3.60 -1.40
C ILE A 144 9.57 -4.84 -1.07
N ALA A 145 10.26 -5.94 -0.76
CA ALA A 145 9.63 -7.10 -0.16
C ALA A 145 10.40 -7.49 1.10
N ILE A 146 9.69 -8.09 2.05
CA ILE A 146 10.26 -8.56 3.31
C ILE A 146 9.86 -10.00 3.56
N SER A 147 10.76 -10.77 4.13
CA SER A 147 10.47 -12.08 4.68
C SER A 147 11.37 -12.34 5.87
N ASN A 148 10.79 -12.66 7.02
CA ASN A 148 11.50 -12.80 8.28
C ASN A 148 12.32 -11.51 8.60
N ASN A 149 13.63 -11.63 8.78
CA ASN A 149 14.54 -10.51 9.03
C ASN A 149 15.20 -9.96 7.76
N SER A 150 14.82 -10.49 6.59
CA SER A 150 15.41 -10.12 5.30
C SER A 150 14.54 -9.09 4.59
N ILE A 151 15.22 -8.11 4.02
CA ILE A 151 14.63 -7.04 3.20
C ILE A 151 15.24 -7.18 1.80
N PHE A 152 14.40 -7.13 0.79
CA PHE A 152 14.78 -7.24 -0.61
C PHE A 152 14.26 -5.99 -1.33
N ILE A 153 15.15 -5.31 -2.05
CA ILE A 153 14.83 -4.07 -2.75
C ILE A 153 15.28 -4.20 -4.20
N VAL A 154 14.39 -3.83 -5.12
CA VAL A 154 14.67 -3.73 -6.56
C VAL A 154 14.33 -2.34 -7.06
N TRP A 155 14.96 -1.93 -8.14
CA TRP A 155 14.64 -0.66 -8.82
C TRP A 155 15.08 -0.71 -10.28
N THR A 156 14.62 0.23 -11.06
CA THR A 156 15.05 0.48 -12.43
C THR A 156 16.24 1.43 -12.43
N ASP A 157 17.27 1.14 -13.23
CA ASP A 157 18.54 1.91 -13.24
C ASP A 157 19.14 1.98 -14.65
N ASN A 158 19.73 3.11 -15.02
CA ASN A 158 20.39 3.25 -16.32
C ASN A 158 21.90 3.57 -16.23
N THR A 159 22.51 3.41 -15.05
CA THR A 159 23.89 3.85 -14.78
C THR A 159 24.92 3.15 -15.68
N HIS A 160 24.71 1.90 -16.01
CA HIS A 160 25.74 1.04 -16.62
C HIS A 160 25.52 0.75 -18.11
N SER A 161 24.43 1.24 -18.69
CA SER A 161 24.05 0.92 -20.07
C SER A 161 23.24 2.05 -20.73
N ASN A 162 23.05 1.93 -22.05
CA ASN A 162 22.16 2.84 -22.79
C ASN A 162 20.67 2.45 -22.66
N ASN A 163 20.37 1.47 -21.84
CA ASN A 163 19.04 0.95 -21.54
C ASN A 163 18.82 0.94 -20.04
N THR A 164 17.57 0.81 -19.62
CA THR A 164 17.19 0.60 -18.22
C THR A 164 17.32 -0.87 -17.85
N GLU A 165 17.85 -1.12 -16.65
CA GLU A 165 18.10 -2.46 -16.09
C GLU A 165 17.46 -2.59 -14.70
N ILE A 166 17.20 -3.81 -14.28
CA ILE A 166 16.68 -4.09 -12.94
C ILE A 166 17.83 -4.38 -11.99
N MET A 167 17.98 -3.51 -11.00
CA MET A 167 18.93 -3.66 -9.90
C MET A 167 18.30 -4.27 -8.67
N PHE A 168 19.11 -4.95 -7.88
CA PHE A 168 18.70 -5.63 -6.66
C PHE A 168 19.75 -5.46 -5.56
N THR A 169 19.28 -5.25 -4.34
CA THR A 169 20.07 -5.37 -3.10
C THR A 169 19.23 -6.00 -2.01
N LYS A 170 19.88 -6.52 -0.97
CA LYS A 170 19.22 -7.11 0.18
C LYS A 170 19.91 -6.79 1.49
N SER A 171 19.15 -6.86 2.56
CA SER A 171 19.63 -6.88 3.94
C SER A 171 19.13 -8.14 4.63
N ILE A 172 19.95 -8.76 5.48
CA ILE A 172 19.58 -9.93 6.29
C ILE A 172 19.57 -9.62 7.78
N ASP A 173 19.69 -8.35 8.14
CA ASP A 173 19.83 -7.84 9.52
C ASP A 173 18.86 -6.69 9.82
N ASN A 174 17.64 -6.80 9.29
CA ASN A 174 16.59 -5.78 9.44
C ASN A 174 17.02 -4.40 8.93
N GLY A 175 17.72 -4.32 7.78
CA GLY A 175 18.09 -3.08 7.13
C GLY A 175 19.21 -2.31 7.85
N THR A 176 20.13 -3.00 8.54
CA THR A 176 21.29 -2.36 9.15
C THR A 176 22.41 -2.22 8.12
N GLU A 177 22.65 -3.28 7.35
CA GLU A 177 23.58 -3.29 6.23
C GLU A 177 22.91 -3.87 4.99
N PHE A 178 23.33 -3.41 3.82
CA PHE A 178 22.85 -3.90 2.54
C PHE A 178 23.99 -4.55 1.74
N SER A 179 23.66 -5.59 1.00
CA SER A 179 24.59 -6.28 0.11
C SER A 179 25.04 -5.37 -1.04
N LYS A 180 26.08 -5.79 -1.73
CA LYS A 180 26.44 -5.18 -3.01
C LYS A 180 25.26 -5.29 -3.99
N VAL A 181 25.00 -4.22 -4.71
CA VAL A 181 23.98 -4.18 -5.78
C VAL A 181 24.38 -5.12 -6.92
N ILE A 182 23.39 -5.87 -7.41
CA ILE A 182 23.56 -6.74 -8.59
C ILE A 182 22.52 -6.38 -9.66
N ASN A 183 22.89 -6.54 -10.94
CA ASN A 183 22.00 -6.39 -12.09
C ASN A 183 21.28 -7.72 -12.35
N LEU A 184 19.94 -7.74 -12.27
CA LEU A 184 19.15 -8.95 -12.48
C LEU A 184 18.77 -9.18 -13.94
N SER A 185 18.46 -8.12 -14.68
CA SER A 185 18.04 -8.23 -16.09
C SER A 185 19.20 -8.44 -17.03
N ASN A 186 20.24 -7.59 -16.94
CA ASN A 186 21.49 -7.66 -17.68
C ASN A 186 21.30 -8.05 -19.16
N ASN A 187 20.48 -7.28 -19.87
CA ASN A 187 20.14 -7.53 -21.26
C ASN A 187 20.18 -6.23 -22.11
N SER A 188 19.82 -6.29 -23.39
CA SER A 188 19.85 -5.13 -24.32
C SER A 188 18.50 -4.43 -24.48
N LYS A 189 17.46 -4.86 -23.75
CA LYS A 189 16.13 -4.22 -23.77
C LYS A 189 16.03 -3.22 -22.63
N ASN A 190 15.02 -2.36 -22.67
CA ASN A 190 14.64 -1.56 -21.52
C ASN A 190 13.82 -2.42 -20.54
N SER A 191 14.35 -2.65 -19.36
CA SER A 191 13.70 -3.39 -18.28
C SER A 191 13.07 -2.38 -17.32
N ASN A 192 11.73 -2.40 -17.19
CA ASN A 192 10.95 -1.44 -16.42
C ASN A 192 9.81 -2.12 -15.65
N ASN A 193 9.06 -1.36 -14.86
CA ASN A 193 7.88 -1.81 -14.14
C ASN A 193 8.17 -3.07 -13.30
N VAL A 194 9.26 -3.00 -12.54
CA VAL A 194 9.69 -4.11 -11.69
C VAL A 194 8.82 -4.22 -10.46
N GLU A 195 8.50 -5.47 -10.09
CA GLU A 195 7.82 -5.82 -8.85
C GLU A 195 8.51 -6.98 -8.15
N ILE A 196 8.42 -7.05 -6.84
CA ILE A 196 9.08 -8.07 -6.02
C ILE A 196 8.13 -8.61 -4.96
N SER A 197 8.20 -9.92 -4.72
CA SER A 197 7.55 -10.58 -3.60
C SER A 197 8.50 -11.58 -2.95
N ALA A 198 8.32 -11.85 -1.66
CA ALA A 198 9.15 -12.79 -0.93
C ALA A 198 8.32 -13.60 0.08
N PHE A 199 8.64 -14.87 0.20
CA PHE A 199 8.08 -15.76 1.22
C PHE A 199 9.14 -16.76 1.69
N ASN A 200 9.46 -16.75 2.99
CA ASN A 200 10.58 -17.50 3.58
C ASN A 200 11.90 -17.16 2.89
N GLU A 201 12.61 -18.14 2.33
CA GLU A 201 13.86 -17.97 1.61
C GLU A 201 13.66 -17.68 0.10
N ASN A 202 12.42 -17.73 -0.38
CA ASN A 202 12.10 -17.51 -1.78
C ASN A 202 11.91 -16.03 -2.05
N VAL A 203 12.54 -15.54 -3.13
CA VAL A 203 12.39 -14.18 -3.65
C VAL A 203 11.98 -14.27 -5.11
N TYR A 204 10.98 -13.51 -5.50
CA TYR A 204 10.39 -13.51 -6.82
C TYR A 204 10.38 -12.10 -7.39
N VAL A 205 10.91 -11.92 -8.58
CA VAL A 205 10.97 -10.64 -9.27
C VAL A 205 10.31 -10.78 -10.64
N VAL A 206 9.44 -9.85 -10.98
CA VAL A 206 8.80 -9.76 -12.29
C VAL A 206 9.02 -8.35 -12.84
N TRP A 207 9.21 -8.24 -14.14
CA TRP A 207 9.37 -6.93 -14.81
C TRP A 207 8.91 -7.01 -16.26
N GLN A 208 8.86 -5.87 -16.92
CA GLN A 208 8.59 -5.75 -18.33
C GLN A 208 9.90 -5.44 -19.08
N ASP A 209 10.23 -6.25 -20.09
CA ASP A 209 11.28 -5.97 -21.07
C ASP A 209 10.65 -5.36 -22.32
N ILE A 210 11.14 -4.19 -22.75
CA ILE A 210 10.66 -3.46 -23.92
C ILE A 210 11.77 -3.38 -24.97
N ASP A 211 11.49 -3.86 -26.18
CA ASP A 211 12.43 -3.71 -27.29
C ASP A 211 12.55 -2.25 -27.72
N GLN A 212 13.77 -1.70 -27.65
CA GLN A 212 14.04 -0.30 -28.03
C GLN A 212 13.70 0.03 -29.50
N ASN A 213 13.76 -0.96 -30.39
CA ASN A 213 13.44 -0.80 -31.79
C ASN A 213 11.96 -0.98 -32.10
N ASN A 214 11.23 -1.62 -31.20
CA ASN A 214 9.80 -1.90 -31.36
C ASN A 214 9.10 -1.93 -30.00
N ILE A 215 8.67 -0.77 -29.53
CA ILE A 215 7.98 -0.61 -28.24
C ILE A 215 6.69 -1.46 -28.11
N LYS A 216 6.14 -1.94 -29.24
CA LYS A 216 5.00 -2.88 -29.25
C LYS A 216 5.41 -4.32 -28.95
N ASN A 217 6.71 -4.59 -28.94
CA ASN A 217 7.26 -5.90 -28.62
C ASN A 217 7.84 -5.89 -27.22
N SER A 218 6.96 -5.98 -26.25
CA SER A 218 7.34 -6.13 -24.84
C SER A 218 7.02 -7.54 -24.33
N SER A 219 7.73 -7.96 -23.31
CA SER A 219 7.58 -9.26 -22.67
C SER A 219 7.51 -9.12 -21.16
N ILE A 220 6.74 -9.96 -20.48
CA ILE A 220 6.78 -10.10 -19.02
C ILE A 220 7.83 -11.16 -18.67
N ILE A 221 8.82 -10.74 -17.91
CA ILE A 221 9.96 -11.55 -17.50
C ILE A 221 9.89 -11.83 -16.01
N PHE A 222 10.23 -13.05 -15.64
CA PHE A 222 10.26 -13.51 -14.24
C PHE A 222 11.61 -14.09 -13.88
N LYS A 223 12.00 -13.90 -12.63
CA LYS A 223 13.21 -14.48 -12.05
C LYS A 223 12.98 -14.80 -10.58
N SER A 224 13.55 -15.91 -10.12
CA SER A 224 13.39 -16.34 -8.72
C SER A 224 14.70 -16.71 -8.07
N SER A 225 14.74 -16.60 -6.76
CA SER A 225 15.79 -17.11 -5.87
C SER A 225 15.14 -18.00 -4.83
N ASN A 226 15.83 -19.05 -4.39
CA ASN A 226 15.41 -19.94 -3.30
C ASN A 226 16.43 -19.98 -2.14
N ASP A 227 17.33 -19.00 -2.08
CA ASP A 227 18.40 -18.86 -1.10
C ASP A 227 18.50 -17.45 -0.53
N SER A 228 17.35 -16.81 -0.32
CA SER A 228 17.23 -15.43 0.16
C SER A 228 17.98 -14.42 -0.72
N GLY A 229 17.90 -14.58 -2.04
CA GLY A 229 18.53 -13.68 -3.00
C GLY A 229 20.06 -13.73 -3.03
N ASN A 230 20.70 -14.82 -2.58
CA ASN A 230 22.14 -15.01 -2.78
C ASN A 230 22.45 -15.35 -4.23
N THR A 231 21.62 -16.21 -4.83
CA THR A 231 21.67 -16.54 -6.25
C THR A 231 20.28 -16.47 -6.86
N PHE A 232 20.21 -16.22 -8.17
CA PHE A 232 18.97 -16.20 -8.92
C PHE A 232 19.01 -17.26 -10.02
N ASN A 233 17.88 -17.92 -10.23
CA ASN A 233 17.68 -18.87 -11.33
C ASN A 233 17.71 -18.17 -12.70
N ASP A 234 17.68 -18.94 -13.77
CA ASP A 234 17.52 -18.41 -15.13
C ASP A 234 16.21 -17.63 -15.27
N THR A 235 16.19 -16.66 -16.15
CA THR A 235 14.97 -15.89 -16.48
C THR A 235 13.96 -16.75 -17.21
N ILE A 236 12.68 -16.53 -16.89
CA ILE A 236 11.54 -17.12 -17.59
C ILE A 236 10.77 -15.98 -18.28
N GLU A 237 10.58 -16.08 -19.59
CA GLU A 237 9.65 -15.24 -20.32
C GLU A 237 8.24 -15.82 -20.13
N LEU A 238 7.41 -15.14 -19.32
CA LEU A 238 6.05 -15.61 -19.02
C LEU A 238 5.10 -15.32 -20.18
N VAL A 239 5.21 -14.14 -20.76
CA VAL A 239 4.35 -13.69 -21.85
C VAL A 239 5.16 -12.85 -22.82
N ALA A 240 5.05 -13.14 -24.11
CA ALA A 240 5.68 -12.38 -25.18
C ALA A 240 4.65 -11.52 -25.92
N ASN A 241 5.13 -10.46 -26.58
CA ASN A 241 4.33 -9.56 -27.41
C ASN A 241 3.14 -8.93 -26.67
N THR A 242 3.37 -8.50 -25.44
CA THR A 242 2.43 -7.69 -24.68
C THR A 242 2.57 -6.22 -25.08
N HIS A 243 1.45 -5.47 -25.00
CA HIS A 243 1.51 -4.01 -25.02
C HIS A 243 1.41 -3.53 -23.56
N ASP A 244 2.14 -2.48 -23.20
CA ASP A 244 2.03 -1.74 -21.96
C ASP A 244 1.56 -2.61 -20.76
N ALA A 245 2.38 -3.62 -20.42
CA ALA A 245 2.09 -4.50 -19.32
C ALA A 245 2.70 -3.94 -18.03
N TYR A 246 1.87 -3.79 -17.01
CA TYR A 246 2.27 -3.42 -15.65
C TYR A 246 2.06 -4.64 -14.76
N PRO A 247 3.04 -5.56 -14.70
CA PRO A 247 2.88 -6.77 -13.91
C PRO A 247 2.90 -6.45 -12.43
N LYS A 248 2.08 -7.15 -11.65
CA LYS A 248 2.08 -7.15 -10.19
C LYS A 248 2.22 -8.57 -9.69
N ILE A 249 2.98 -8.77 -8.61
CA ILE A 249 3.29 -10.09 -8.07
C ILE A 249 3.01 -10.16 -6.58
N ASN A 250 2.48 -11.28 -6.16
CA ASN A 250 2.41 -11.63 -4.74
C ASN A 250 2.68 -13.13 -4.57
N SER A 251 3.09 -13.55 -3.38
CA SER A 251 3.41 -14.94 -3.10
C SER A 251 2.94 -15.34 -1.71
N TYR A 252 2.50 -16.59 -1.60
CA TYR A 252 2.16 -17.22 -0.34
C TYR A 252 2.54 -18.69 -0.35
N GLN A 253 3.36 -19.14 0.60
CA GLN A 253 3.95 -20.49 0.61
C GLN A 253 4.71 -20.78 -0.69
N ASP A 254 4.38 -21.88 -1.37
CA ASP A 254 5.01 -22.29 -2.62
C ASP A 254 4.36 -21.67 -3.87
N ASN A 255 3.29 -20.90 -3.67
CA ASN A 255 2.53 -20.30 -4.76
C ASN A 255 3.03 -18.89 -5.08
N VAL A 256 3.10 -18.60 -6.37
CA VAL A 256 3.40 -17.27 -6.93
C VAL A 256 2.26 -16.86 -7.84
N TYR A 257 1.76 -15.65 -7.65
CA TYR A 257 0.62 -15.11 -8.37
C TYR A 257 1.02 -13.81 -9.05
N ILE A 258 0.76 -13.72 -10.35
CA ILE A 258 1.09 -12.55 -11.15
C ILE A 258 -0.16 -12.11 -11.91
N VAL A 259 -0.44 -10.81 -11.88
CA VAL A 259 -1.48 -10.18 -12.69
C VAL A 259 -0.86 -9.10 -13.56
N TRP A 260 -1.46 -8.81 -14.67
CA TRP A 260 -1.07 -7.68 -15.52
C TRP A 260 -2.24 -7.18 -16.36
N ASN A 261 -2.20 -5.91 -16.67
CA ASN A 261 -3.10 -5.30 -17.63
C ASN A 261 -2.48 -5.40 -19.03
N SER A 262 -3.30 -5.62 -20.04
CA SER A 262 -2.89 -5.47 -21.42
C SER A 262 -3.91 -4.62 -22.14
N GLU A 263 -3.47 -3.49 -22.68
CA GLU A 263 -4.30 -2.57 -23.46
C GLU A 263 -3.89 -2.60 -24.92
N ASN A 264 -4.86 -2.76 -25.80
CA ASN A 264 -4.63 -2.64 -27.23
C ASN A 264 -4.99 -1.22 -27.67
N ASN A 265 -4.00 -0.33 -27.79
CA ASN A 265 -4.19 1.06 -28.18
C ASN A 265 -4.77 1.19 -29.62
N GLY A 266 -6.04 0.87 -29.77
CA GLY A 266 -6.96 1.43 -30.76
C GLY A 266 -6.73 1.09 -32.25
N SER A 267 -5.80 0.22 -32.64
CA SER A 267 -5.48 0.01 -34.06
C SER A 267 -5.76 -1.35 -34.64
N SER A 268 -6.33 -2.28 -33.91
CA SER A 268 -6.72 -3.55 -34.53
C SER A 268 -7.91 -4.23 -33.87
N LYS A 269 -8.61 -5.01 -34.68
CA LYS A 269 -9.79 -5.80 -34.34
C LYS A 269 -9.54 -6.96 -33.35
N ASP A 270 -8.35 -7.02 -32.73
CA ASP A 270 -7.99 -8.08 -31.78
C ASP A 270 -8.34 -7.67 -30.34
N ILE A 271 -9.64 -7.71 -30.05
CA ILE A 271 -10.21 -7.64 -28.68
C ILE A 271 -9.66 -8.76 -27.78
N LYS A 272 -8.97 -9.74 -28.35
CA LYS A 272 -8.48 -10.92 -27.63
C LYS A 272 -7.39 -10.61 -26.60
N ASN A 273 -6.66 -9.49 -26.74
CA ASN A 273 -5.52 -9.15 -25.90
C ASN A 273 -5.78 -7.98 -24.96
N ASN A 274 -7.03 -7.54 -24.80
CA ASN A 274 -7.37 -6.44 -23.90
C ASN A 274 -8.05 -7.00 -22.64
N GLY A 275 -7.54 -6.65 -21.47
CA GLY A 275 -8.10 -7.07 -20.20
C GLY A 275 -7.09 -7.20 -19.07
N LEU A 276 -7.57 -7.71 -17.96
CA LEU A 276 -6.79 -8.10 -16.80
C LEU A 276 -6.51 -9.60 -16.86
N PHE A 277 -5.24 -9.96 -16.81
CA PHE A 277 -4.76 -11.33 -16.93
C PHE A 277 -4.12 -11.79 -15.63
N PHE A 278 -4.10 -13.09 -15.45
CA PHE A 278 -3.58 -13.77 -14.27
C PHE A 278 -2.82 -15.02 -14.68
N ILE A 279 -1.72 -15.29 -13.99
CA ILE A 279 -0.97 -16.53 -14.10
C ILE A 279 -0.47 -16.95 -12.71
N LYS A 280 -0.38 -18.25 -12.48
CA LYS A 280 0.05 -18.83 -11.21
C LYS A 280 1.14 -19.85 -11.41
N SER A 281 2.01 -19.95 -10.42
CA SER A 281 2.92 -21.08 -10.18
C SER A 281 2.59 -21.70 -8.84
N SER A 282 2.53 -23.02 -8.77
CA SER A 282 2.30 -23.78 -7.52
C SER A 282 3.56 -24.52 -7.04
N ASN A 283 4.75 -24.15 -7.56
CA ASN A 283 6.00 -24.83 -7.28
C ASN A 283 7.20 -23.87 -7.18
N THR A 284 7.01 -22.79 -6.44
CA THR A 284 8.06 -21.77 -6.17
C THR A 284 8.60 -21.08 -7.45
N GLY A 285 7.73 -20.86 -8.44
CA GLY A 285 8.10 -20.17 -9.68
C GLY A 285 8.89 -21.02 -10.69
N LYS A 286 9.00 -22.35 -10.49
CA LYS A 286 9.72 -23.23 -11.43
C LYS A 286 8.96 -23.43 -12.74
N THR A 287 7.65 -23.53 -12.68
CA THR A 287 6.76 -23.59 -13.84
C THR A 287 5.50 -22.81 -13.57
N PHE A 288 4.87 -22.31 -14.61
CA PHE A 288 3.62 -21.56 -14.54
C PHE A 288 2.49 -22.30 -15.26
N GLU A 289 1.27 -22.11 -14.77
CA GLU A 289 0.04 -22.61 -15.34
C GLU A 289 -0.34 -21.80 -16.60
N ASN A 290 -1.46 -22.14 -17.23
CA ASN A 290 -1.95 -21.36 -18.37
C ASN A 290 -2.48 -20.00 -17.92
N THR A 291 -2.23 -18.97 -18.71
CA THR A 291 -2.78 -17.63 -18.49
C THR A 291 -4.30 -17.63 -18.49
N THR A 292 -4.90 -17.03 -17.48
CA THR A 292 -6.34 -16.83 -17.36
C THR A 292 -6.65 -15.34 -17.50
N ARG A 293 -7.67 -14.99 -18.29
CA ARG A 293 -8.19 -13.61 -18.34
C ARG A 293 -9.30 -13.47 -17.31
N ILE A 294 -9.06 -12.64 -16.28
CA ILE A 294 -10.01 -12.39 -15.20
C ILE A 294 -11.13 -11.47 -15.66
N VAL A 295 -10.77 -10.37 -16.34
CA VAL A 295 -11.72 -9.33 -16.74
C VAL A 295 -11.45 -8.89 -18.17
N HIS A 296 -12.52 -8.60 -18.91
CA HIS A 296 -12.48 -7.96 -20.21
C HIS A 296 -12.55 -6.44 -20.04
N ASN A 297 -11.78 -5.68 -20.80
CA ASN A 297 -11.81 -4.22 -20.80
C ASN A 297 -11.49 -3.60 -19.40
N ASN A 298 -10.26 -3.76 -18.98
CA ASN A 298 -9.74 -3.09 -17.78
C ASN A 298 -9.13 -1.73 -18.15
N PHE A 299 -9.31 -0.72 -17.31
CA PHE A 299 -8.94 0.67 -17.58
C PHE A 299 -7.97 1.28 -16.55
N GLY A 300 -7.41 0.52 -15.64
CA GLY A 300 -6.49 1.02 -14.63
C GLY A 300 -5.44 0.00 -14.22
N GLU A 301 -4.40 0.46 -13.56
CA GLU A 301 -3.42 -0.42 -12.94
C GLU A 301 -4.10 -1.29 -11.91
N SER A 302 -3.74 -2.57 -11.90
CA SER A 302 -4.28 -3.55 -10.96
C SER A 302 -3.26 -3.86 -9.88
N GLN A 303 -3.77 -4.23 -8.71
CA GLN A 303 -2.97 -4.72 -7.58
C GLN A 303 -3.47 -6.09 -7.15
N ILE A 304 -2.57 -6.89 -6.59
CA ILE A 304 -2.87 -8.22 -6.07
C ILE A 304 -2.41 -8.38 -4.63
N SER A 305 -3.30 -8.90 -3.80
CA SER A 305 -2.98 -9.29 -2.43
C SER A 305 -3.41 -10.74 -2.19
N VAL A 306 -2.57 -11.47 -1.48
CA VAL A 306 -2.76 -12.92 -1.27
C VAL A 306 -2.60 -13.26 0.20
N SER A 307 -3.48 -14.11 0.68
CA SER A 307 -3.42 -14.73 2.01
C SER A 307 -3.55 -16.24 1.90
N LYS A 308 -3.63 -16.90 3.05
CA LYS A 308 -3.86 -18.35 3.13
C LYS A 308 -5.14 -18.80 2.41
N ASP A 309 -6.19 -17.99 2.49
CA ASP A 309 -7.55 -18.41 2.13
C ASP A 309 -8.13 -17.61 0.94
N GLU A 310 -7.44 -16.58 0.48
CA GLU A 310 -7.99 -15.66 -0.51
C GLU A 310 -6.92 -15.01 -1.39
N VAL A 311 -7.23 -14.90 -2.69
CA VAL A 311 -6.53 -14.03 -3.63
C VAL A 311 -7.48 -12.89 -4.00
N VAL A 312 -7.04 -11.65 -3.80
CA VAL A 312 -7.82 -10.45 -4.14
C VAL A 312 -7.06 -9.64 -5.19
N VAL A 313 -7.76 -9.26 -6.25
CA VAL A 313 -7.23 -8.36 -7.27
C VAL A 313 -8.12 -7.14 -7.33
N ALA A 314 -7.55 -5.94 -7.23
CA ALA A 314 -8.26 -4.68 -7.25
C ALA A 314 -7.71 -3.74 -8.34
N TRP A 315 -8.56 -2.87 -8.88
CA TRP A 315 -8.16 -1.85 -9.87
C TRP A 315 -9.11 -0.66 -9.88
N GLY A 316 -8.63 0.49 -10.33
CA GLY A 316 -9.48 1.65 -10.64
C GLY A 316 -10.12 1.51 -12.01
N GLY A 317 -11.39 1.89 -12.18
CA GLY A 317 -12.06 1.78 -13.49
C GLY A 317 -13.27 2.68 -13.65
N LEU A 318 -13.69 2.89 -14.91
CA LEU A 318 -14.84 3.68 -15.27
C LEU A 318 -16.14 2.85 -15.19
N HIS A 319 -17.06 3.24 -14.33
CA HIS A 319 -18.41 2.66 -14.29
C HIS A 319 -19.35 3.30 -15.33
N SER A 320 -19.22 4.59 -15.55
CA SER A 320 -19.97 5.35 -16.55
C SER A 320 -19.20 6.59 -16.96
N LYS A 321 -19.70 7.38 -17.93
CA LYS A 321 -19.01 8.57 -18.46
C LYS A 321 -18.51 9.58 -17.40
N ASN A 322 -18.92 9.48 -16.14
CA ASN A 322 -18.59 10.43 -15.07
C ASN A 322 -18.48 9.80 -13.67
N ILE A 323 -18.40 8.46 -13.55
CA ILE A 323 -18.32 7.77 -12.26
C ILE A 323 -17.16 6.78 -12.35
N ASN A 324 -16.19 6.96 -11.48
CA ASN A 324 -15.08 6.04 -11.29
C ASN A 324 -15.33 5.28 -10.00
N ASP A 325 -15.22 3.97 -10.08
CA ASP A 325 -15.31 3.06 -8.96
C ASP A 325 -13.99 2.29 -8.82
N ILE A 326 -13.74 1.80 -7.63
CA ILE A 326 -12.73 0.77 -7.43
C ILE A 326 -13.41 -0.57 -7.59
N TYR A 327 -12.87 -1.36 -8.49
CA TYR A 327 -13.31 -2.71 -8.76
C TYR A 327 -12.41 -3.71 -8.06
N PHE A 328 -12.96 -4.85 -7.70
CA PHE A 328 -12.17 -5.98 -7.21
C PHE A 328 -12.86 -7.32 -7.53
N VAL A 329 -12.05 -8.36 -7.59
CA VAL A 329 -12.45 -9.75 -7.66
C VAL A 329 -11.74 -10.55 -6.58
N LYS A 330 -12.33 -11.66 -6.17
CA LYS A 330 -11.78 -12.57 -5.18
C LYS A 330 -11.75 -13.99 -5.71
N SER A 331 -10.74 -14.74 -5.31
CA SER A 331 -10.67 -16.18 -5.46
C SER A 331 -10.55 -16.83 -4.08
N HIS A 332 -11.35 -17.83 -3.81
CA HIS A 332 -11.33 -18.65 -2.60
C HIS A 332 -10.82 -20.07 -2.87
N ASP A 333 -10.37 -20.33 -4.08
CA ASP A 333 -9.88 -21.60 -4.57
C ASP A 333 -8.47 -21.49 -5.16
N ASP A 334 -7.68 -20.60 -4.55
CA ASP A 334 -6.27 -20.43 -4.85
C ASP A 334 -6.00 -19.98 -6.31
N GLY A 335 -6.85 -19.10 -6.84
CA GLY A 335 -6.74 -18.53 -8.18
C GLY A 335 -7.30 -19.40 -9.32
N ILE A 336 -7.96 -20.53 -9.01
CA ILE A 336 -8.58 -21.38 -10.03
C ILE A 336 -9.79 -20.67 -10.65
N SER A 337 -10.62 -20.03 -9.82
CA SER A 337 -11.73 -19.21 -10.28
C SER A 337 -11.82 -17.90 -9.52
N PHE A 338 -12.43 -16.88 -10.16
CA PHE A 338 -12.65 -15.57 -9.57
C PHE A 338 -14.14 -15.23 -9.54
N THR A 339 -14.55 -14.49 -8.51
CA THR A 339 -15.89 -13.90 -8.43
C THR A 339 -16.15 -12.94 -9.59
N ASN A 340 -17.41 -12.62 -9.84
CA ASN A 340 -17.73 -11.47 -10.68
C ASN A 340 -17.17 -10.19 -10.03
N PRO A 341 -16.77 -9.17 -10.83
CA PRO A 341 -16.31 -7.89 -10.29
C PRO A 341 -17.35 -7.25 -9.38
N SER A 342 -16.90 -6.82 -8.20
CA SER A 342 -17.65 -6.01 -7.25
C SER A 342 -17.04 -4.62 -7.16
N THR A 343 -17.79 -3.62 -6.69
CA THR A 343 -17.35 -2.23 -6.67
C THR A 343 -17.39 -1.64 -5.27
N ILE A 344 -16.42 -0.79 -4.97
CA ILE A 344 -16.51 0.20 -3.90
C ILE A 344 -16.92 1.52 -4.57
N GLN A 345 -18.11 2.03 -4.22
CA GLN A 345 -18.53 3.34 -4.70
C GLN A 345 -17.70 4.41 -4.01
N VAL A 346 -16.82 5.03 -4.76
CA VAL A 346 -16.09 6.21 -4.31
C VAL A 346 -17.05 7.40 -4.30
N THR A 347 -17.07 8.14 -3.20
CA THR A 347 -18.05 9.19 -2.93
C THR A 347 -18.16 10.18 -4.11
N LYS A 348 -19.37 10.43 -4.53
CA LYS A 348 -19.69 11.50 -5.48
C LYS A 348 -19.15 12.82 -4.92
N SER A 349 -18.20 13.43 -5.62
CA SER A 349 -17.93 14.86 -5.40
C SER A 349 -19.27 15.61 -5.54
N GLU A 350 -19.76 16.21 -4.46
CA GLU A 350 -21.02 16.99 -4.48
C GLU A 350 -20.95 18.23 -5.39
N ASN A 351 -19.78 18.49 -5.96
CA ASN A 351 -19.50 19.66 -6.78
C ASN A 351 -19.86 19.40 -8.25
N LYS A 352 -21.11 19.67 -8.60
CA LYS A 352 -21.67 19.59 -9.97
C LYS A 352 -20.90 20.38 -11.04
N ASN A 353 -19.92 21.22 -10.68
CA ASN A 353 -19.15 22.06 -11.60
C ASN A 353 -17.91 21.38 -12.18
N TYR A 354 -17.56 20.17 -11.75
CA TYR A 354 -16.41 19.40 -12.27
C TYR A 354 -16.80 18.26 -13.22
N SER A 355 -18.02 18.30 -13.75
CA SER A 355 -18.60 17.26 -14.64
C SER A 355 -17.83 17.03 -15.97
N ASN A 356 -16.74 17.75 -16.23
CA ASN A 356 -15.96 17.63 -17.46
C ASN A 356 -14.49 17.19 -17.26
N LYS A 357 -14.04 16.89 -16.05
CA LYS A 357 -12.76 16.24 -15.81
C LYS A 357 -13.02 14.94 -15.06
N ILE A 358 -12.72 13.87 -15.74
CA ILE A 358 -12.77 12.50 -15.27
C ILE A 358 -11.69 12.39 -14.19
N SER A 359 -12.09 12.38 -12.90
CA SER A 359 -11.23 11.91 -11.83
C SER A 359 -11.24 10.40 -11.91
N HIS A 360 -10.10 9.80 -12.14
CA HIS A 360 -9.94 8.36 -12.00
C HIS A 360 -9.41 8.11 -10.59
N PRO A 361 -10.01 7.24 -9.75
CA PRO A 361 -9.27 6.67 -8.65
C PRO A 361 -8.10 5.91 -9.28
N THR A 362 -6.93 6.47 -9.10
CA THR A 362 -5.67 5.92 -9.60
C THR A 362 -4.84 5.46 -8.43
N ASN A 363 -3.82 4.68 -8.69
CA ASN A 363 -2.91 4.19 -7.65
C ASN A 363 -3.66 3.50 -6.50
N VAL A 364 -4.45 2.49 -6.87
CA VAL A 364 -5.15 1.63 -5.91
C VAL A 364 -4.16 0.63 -5.35
N GLU A 365 -4.00 0.61 -4.03
CA GLU A 365 -3.21 -0.39 -3.33
C GLU A 365 -4.09 -1.24 -2.43
N ILE A 366 -3.76 -2.52 -2.29
CA ILE A 366 -4.51 -3.46 -1.47
C ILE A 366 -3.57 -4.27 -0.57
N ALA A 367 -3.94 -4.38 0.69
CA ALA A 367 -3.29 -5.29 1.62
C ALA A 367 -4.34 -6.14 2.35
N TYR A 368 -3.96 -7.37 2.67
CA TYR A 368 -4.80 -8.34 3.35
C TYR A 368 -4.14 -8.85 4.63
N ASP A 369 -4.88 -8.82 5.73
CA ASP A 369 -4.56 -9.46 7.01
C ASP A 369 -5.89 -9.83 7.69
N ASP A 370 -6.41 -11.03 7.48
CA ASP A 370 -7.77 -11.46 7.86
C ASP A 370 -8.91 -10.52 7.37
N ARG A 371 -8.57 -9.33 6.90
CA ARG A 371 -9.42 -8.28 6.34
C ARG A 371 -8.71 -7.62 5.15
N SER A 372 -9.46 -7.26 4.12
CA SER A 372 -8.91 -6.53 2.97
C SER A 372 -9.01 -5.02 3.19
N TYR A 373 -7.91 -4.31 3.05
CA TYR A 373 -7.85 -2.86 3.08
C TYR A 373 -7.42 -2.34 1.72
N ILE A 374 -8.10 -1.30 1.26
CA ILE A 374 -7.76 -0.61 0.02
C ILE A 374 -7.47 0.85 0.34
N VAL A 375 -6.38 1.36 -0.21
CA VAL A 375 -6.03 2.78 -0.23
C VAL A 375 -5.99 3.27 -1.68
N TRP A 376 -6.40 4.50 -1.93
CA TRP A 376 -6.39 5.11 -3.25
C TRP A 376 -6.29 6.62 -3.16
N GLN A 377 -5.90 7.26 -4.26
CA GLN A 377 -6.00 8.71 -4.42
C GLN A 377 -7.27 9.09 -5.19
N ASP A 378 -7.87 10.21 -4.85
CA ASP A 378 -9.04 10.74 -5.55
C ASP A 378 -8.98 12.27 -5.66
N VAL A 379 -9.52 12.79 -6.75
CA VAL A 379 -9.54 14.22 -7.05
C VAL A 379 -10.72 14.89 -6.33
N ILE A 380 -10.41 15.74 -5.37
CA ILE A 380 -11.39 16.54 -4.64
C ILE A 380 -11.73 17.82 -5.40
N SER A 381 -10.73 18.47 -5.98
CA SER A 381 -10.87 19.67 -6.79
C SER A 381 -9.77 19.73 -7.86
N LYS A 382 -9.76 20.81 -8.66
CA LYS A 382 -8.73 21.01 -9.69
C LYS A 382 -7.29 21.05 -9.13
N GLU A 383 -7.15 21.48 -7.88
CA GLU A 383 -5.87 21.74 -7.21
C GLU A 383 -5.70 20.90 -5.94
N ASN A 384 -6.61 19.95 -5.71
CA ASN A 384 -6.60 19.09 -4.53
C ASN A 384 -6.90 17.63 -4.89
N GLN A 385 -6.00 16.75 -4.49
CA GLN A 385 -6.18 15.30 -4.50
C GLN A 385 -5.89 14.78 -3.09
N ASP A 386 -6.74 13.90 -2.60
CA ASP A 386 -6.60 13.31 -1.26
C ASP A 386 -6.46 11.79 -1.32
N ILE A 387 -5.89 11.26 -0.25
CA ILE A 387 -5.71 9.83 -0.03
C ILE A 387 -6.85 9.31 0.83
N PHE A 388 -7.50 8.26 0.34
CA PHE A 388 -8.62 7.59 1.00
C PHE A 388 -8.29 6.14 1.33
N LEU A 389 -8.90 5.64 2.39
CA LEU A 389 -8.79 4.25 2.82
C LEU A 389 -10.17 3.69 3.14
N ALA A 390 -10.39 2.43 2.77
CA ALA A 390 -11.56 1.64 3.15
C ALA A 390 -11.18 0.22 3.55
N ASN A 391 -12.03 -0.38 4.39
CA ASN A 391 -12.03 -1.82 4.66
C ASN A 391 -13.08 -2.49 3.77
N ILE A 392 -12.74 -3.62 3.15
CA ILE A 392 -13.68 -4.46 2.41
C ILE A 392 -14.08 -5.63 3.32
N LYS A 393 -15.33 -5.66 3.76
CA LYS A 393 -15.90 -6.80 4.50
C LYS A 393 -16.23 -7.97 3.55
N ASN A 394 -16.42 -9.14 4.14
CA ASN A 394 -16.71 -10.38 3.41
C ASN A 394 -18.01 -10.33 2.57
N ASP A 395 -18.93 -9.41 2.90
CA ASP A 395 -20.20 -9.20 2.19
C ASP A 395 -20.12 -8.14 1.07
N PHE A 396 -18.91 -7.75 0.66
CA PHE A 396 -18.63 -6.75 -0.39
C PHE A 396 -19.15 -5.34 -0.11
N GLN A 397 -19.55 -5.06 1.13
CA GLN A 397 -19.88 -3.69 1.52
C GLN A 397 -18.63 -3.01 2.10
N SER A 398 -18.24 -1.89 1.51
CA SER A 398 -17.26 -1.02 2.16
C SER A 398 -17.86 -0.53 3.47
N THR A 399 -17.10 -0.62 4.52
CA THR A 399 -17.41 0.07 5.74
C THR A 399 -17.17 1.58 5.56
N LYS A 400 -16.72 2.27 6.48
CA LYS A 400 -16.42 3.69 6.41
C LYS A 400 -15.22 3.97 5.51
N ILE A 401 -15.37 4.93 4.59
CA ILE A 401 -14.26 5.53 3.85
C ILE A 401 -13.65 6.62 4.73
N VAL A 402 -12.33 6.62 4.87
CA VAL A 402 -11.58 7.62 5.65
C VAL A 402 -10.68 8.41 4.73
N ASN A 403 -10.76 9.75 4.78
CA ASN A 403 -9.80 10.64 4.14
C ASN A 403 -8.58 10.77 5.06
N LEU A 404 -7.41 10.32 4.60
CA LEU A 404 -6.19 10.26 5.39
C LEU A 404 -5.34 11.54 5.28
N SER A 405 -5.23 12.14 4.10
CA SER A 405 -4.43 13.35 3.90
C SER A 405 -5.19 14.61 4.31
N ASN A 406 -6.44 14.75 3.90
CA ASN A 406 -7.37 15.83 4.26
C ASN A 406 -6.68 17.21 4.29
N ASN A 407 -5.98 17.56 3.24
CA ASN A 407 -5.25 18.81 3.09
C ASN A 407 -5.72 19.60 1.85
N THR A 408 -5.06 20.70 1.50
CA THR A 408 -5.45 21.56 0.37
C THR A 408 -4.58 21.39 -0.86
N GLY A 409 -3.60 20.49 -0.81
CA GLY A 409 -2.64 20.23 -1.88
C GLY A 409 -2.95 18.95 -2.66
N ILE A 410 -1.94 18.48 -3.38
CA ILE A 410 -2.00 17.23 -4.11
C ILE A 410 -1.31 16.15 -3.28
N SER A 411 -2.07 15.13 -2.90
CA SER A 411 -1.60 13.90 -2.27
C SER A 411 -1.81 12.77 -3.27
N GLU A 412 -0.77 12.00 -3.57
CA GLU A 412 -0.81 10.97 -4.62
C GLU A 412 0.07 9.76 -4.31
N CYS A 413 -0.03 8.71 -5.14
CA CYS A 413 0.78 7.49 -5.06
C CYS A 413 0.79 6.84 -3.66
N PRO A 414 -0.37 6.55 -3.04
CA PRO A 414 -0.41 5.94 -1.72
C PRO A 414 0.10 4.51 -1.76
N GLN A 415 0.75 4.09 -0.68
CA GLN A 415 1.18 2.72 -0.45
C GLN A 415 0.75 2.26 0.94
N LEU A 416 0.48 0.97 1.07
CA LEU A 416 -0.16 0.37 2.23
C LEU A 416 0.61 -0.87 2.72
N ALA A 417 0.88 -0.93 4.01
CA ALA A 417 1.37 -2.14 4.67
C ALA A 417 0.60 -2.42 5.96
N ILE A 418 0.47 -3.69 6.30
CA ILE A 418 -0.20 -4.15 7.52
C ILE A 418 0.76 -5.03 8.31
N SER A 419 0.83 -4.81 9.60
CA SER A 419 1.49 -5.74 10.52
C SER A 419 0.86 -5.67 11.90
N ASN A 420 0.63 -6.83 12.50
CA ASN A 420 -0.11 -6.95 13.75
C ASN A 420 -1.49 -6.27 13.63
N ASN A 421 -1.81 -5.31 14.50
CA ASN A 421 -3.05 -4.54 14.46
C ASN A 421 -2.87 -3.13 13.87
N TYR A 422 -1.77 -2.89 13.16
CA TYR A 422 -1.47 -1.59 12.58
C TYR A 422 -1.61 -1.59 11.07
N ILE A 423 -2.18 -0.51 10.55
CA ILE A 423 -2.19 -0.13 9.15
C ILE A 423 -1.21 1.03 9.00
N TYR A 424 -0.28 0.92 8.07
CA TYR A 424 0.70 1.95 7.75
C TYR A 424 0.44 2.43 6.33
N VAL A 425 0.32 3.74 6.16
CA VAL A 425 0.10 4.36 4.86
C VAL A 425 1.14 5.44 4.64
N VAL A 426 1.75 5.44 3.46
CA VAL A 426 2.61 6.52 2.95
C VAL A 426 2.03 7.05 1.65
N TRP A 427 2.34 8.29 1.33
CA TRP A 427 1.98 8.91 0.06
C TRP A 427 2.92 10.07 -0.26
N GLU A 428 2.90 10.50 -1.50
CA GLU A 428 3.54 11.72 -1.95
C GLU A 428 2.64 12.92 -1.68
N ASP A 429 3.23 14.05 -1.30
CA ASP A 429 2.47 15.26 -0.98
C ASP A 429 3.25 16.52 -1.31
N ILE A 430 2.61 17.45 -1.99
CA ILE A 430 3.24 18.74 -2.35
C ILE A 430 2.89 19.88 -1.37
N THR A 431 2.07 19.62 -0.35
CA THR A 431 1.67 20.64 0.64
C THR A 431 2.86 21.26 1.37
N PRO A 432 3.95 20.54 1.67
CA PRO A 432 5.15 21.12 2.27
C PRO A 432 5.91 22.12 1.38
N GLY A 433 5.68 22.12 0.05
CA GLY A 433 6.31 23.05 -0.89
C GLY A 433 7.13 22.39 -2.01
N ASN A 434 7.54 21.16 -1.84
CA ASN A 434 8.12 20.23 -2.80
C ASN A 434 7.50 18.86 -2.58
N HIS A 435 7.80 17.87 -3.43
CA HIS A 435 7.33 16.50 -3.21
C HIS A 435 8.02 15.89 -1.99
N GLU A 436 7.23 15.52 -0.99
CA GLU A 436 7.70 14.90 0.25
C GLU A 436 6.92 13.61 0.52
N ILE A 437 7.51 12.66 1.24
CA ILE A 437 6.83 11.45 1.65
C ILE A 437 6.17 11.67 3.01
N LEU A 438 4.86 11.62 3.03
CA LEU A 438 4.06 11.67 4.25
C LEU A 438 3.64 10.26 4.69
N PHE A 439 3.47 10.10 6.00
CA PHE A 439 3.19 8.84 6.65
C PHE A 439 2.13 9.00 7.74
N THR A 440 1.24 8.05 7.82
CA THR A 440 0.36 7.86 8.99
C THR A 440 0.26 6.39 9.35
N LYS A 441 -0.12 6.11 10.59
CA LYS A 441 -0.45 4.78 11.06
C LYS A 441 -1.81 4.76 11.73
N GLY A 442 -2.57 3.71 11.46
CA GLY A 442 -3.84 3.44 12.10
C GLY A 442 -3.80 2.15 12.93
N THR A 443 -4.66 2.09 13.95
CA THR A 443 -4.96 0.85 14.64
C THR A 443 -6.32 0.34 14.21
N VAL A 444 -6.41 -0.96 14.00
CA VAL A 444 -7.67 -1.67 13.76
C VAL A 444 -8.28 -2.02 15.12
N LEU A 445 -9.53 -1.64 15.35
CA LEU A 445 -10.28 -1.90 16.58
C LEU A 445 -11.07 -3.22 16.51
#